data_48df62c411b29697fd04e5f32c7262c2
#
_entry.id   48df62c411b29697fd04e5f32c7262c2
#
_cell.length_a   1.000
_cell.length_b   1.000
_cell.length_c   1.000
_cell.angle_alpha   90.00
_cell.angle_beta   90.00
_cell.angle_gamma   90.00
#
_symmetry.space_group_name_H-M   'P 1'
#
loop_
_entity.id
_entity.type
_entity.pdbx_description
1 polymer ?
#
loop_
_entity_poly.entity_id
_entity_poly.type
_entity_poly.pdbx_seq_one_letter_code
_entity_poly.pdbx_strand_id
1 'polypeptide(L)'
;SFQNMSGGGRRRAIAYLIESGTKKGDILMVNSTPIVLRALTGRIPYSYRDLTPVASMIADYGAFVVRNDSPFKTWQDVVKSIKEDPSSVKVAGGSARGSMDHLVAAQAVKAAGIDGRRLRYIPYDAGGKAKAGLLSGEVNLLSTGLSEALEVANGGQARILAVTSGGPLPDYPEIPTLKSLGYDMEFVNWRGFFAAPNLPAEKLAEYTKKLRKLQSTPEWEVVRARNGWLNLFQEKEQFIKSLEAQEAQLKVVMEELGFIRTLQ
;
A
#
# COMPACT_ATOMS: atom_id res chain seq x y z
N SER A 1 14.23 -18.12 13.61
CA SER A 1 15.17 -17.11 13.11
C SER A 1 14.52 -16.29 12.00
N PHE A 2 14.95 -15.04 11.87
CA PHE A 2 14.52 -14.16 10.79
C PHE A 2 15.64 -14.00 9.77
N GLN A 3 15.28 -13.96 8.49
CA GLN A 3 16.24 -13.79 7.41
C GLN A 3 15.69 -12.78 6.40
N ASN A 4 16.47 -11.76 6.07
CA ASN A 4 16.17 -10.83 5.00
C ASN A 4 16.79 -11.33 3.68
N MET A 5 15.97 -11.45 2.65
CA MET A 5 16.40 -11.78 1.29
C MET A 5 16.09 -10.63 0.36
N SER A 6 17.03 -9.73 0.18
CA SER A 6 16.89 -8.64 -0.77
C SER A 6 17.29 -9.07 -2.19
N GLY A 7 16.82 -8.32 -3.19
CA GLY A 7 17.19 -8.49 -4.59
C GLY A 7 16.04 -8.96 -5.50
N GLY A 8 16.18 -8.61 -6.76
CA GLY A 8 15.23 -8.97 -7.82
C GLY A 8 13.79 -8.53 -7.57
N GLY A 9 13.58 -7.47 -6.80
CA GLY A 9 12.24 -7.01 -6.47
C GLY A 9 11.40 -8.03 -5.70
N ARG A 10 12.01 -8.75 -4.75
CA ARG A 10 11.44 -9.85 -3.95
C ARG A 10 11.44 -11.21 -4.66
N ARG A 11 11.86 -11.27 -5.93
CA ARG A 11 11.93 -12.53 -6.68
C ARG A 11 12.74 -13.60 -5.94
N ARG A 12 13.89 -13.24 -5.37
CA ARG A 12 14.76 -14.18 -4.64
C ARG A 12 14.07 -14.83 -3.45
N ALA A 13 13.37 -14.04 -2.65
CA ALA A 13 12.65 -14.56 -1.48
C ALA A 13 11.51 -15.49 -1.89
N ILE A 14 10.77 -15.13 -2.94
CA ILE A 14 9.67 -15.95 -3.45
C ILE A 14 10.19 -17.26 -4.02
N ALA A 15 11.24 -17.22 -4.86
CA ALA A 15 11.86 -18.40 -5.42
C ALA A 15 12.39 -19.33 -4.31
N TYR A 16 13.07 -18.77 -3.32
CA TYR A 16 13.56 -19.54 -2.18
C TYR A 16 12.42 -20.23 -1.42
N LEU A 17 11.32 -19.53 -1.18
CA LEU A 17 10.17 -20.13 -0.51
C LEU A 17 9.57 -21.28 -1.32
N ILE A 18 9.44 -21.14 -2.64
CA ILE A 18 8.91 -22.18 -3.52
C ILE A 18 9.83 -23.39 -3.54
N GLU A 19 11.14 -23.19 -3.67
CA GLU A 19 12.12 -24.27 -3.83
C GLU A 19 12.47 -24.97 -2.51
N SER A 20 12.52 -24.21 -1.43
CA SER A 20 13.03 -24.68 -0.13
C SER A 20 11.94 -24.92 0.90
N GLY A 21 10.82 -24.24 0.80
CA GLY A 21 9.75 -24.29 1.80
C GLY A 21 9.10 -25.67 1.91
N THR A 22 8.99 -26.37 0.80
CA THR A 22 8.46 -27.76 0.78
C THR A 22 9.45 -28.79 1.33
N LYS A 23 10.74 -28.51 1.26
CA LYS A 23 11.80 -29.41 1.72
C LYS A 23 12.22 -29.20 3.16
N LYS A 24 12.24 -27.94 3.60
CA LYS A 24 12.74 -27.53 4.93
C LYS A 24 11.63 -27.36 5.98
N GLY A 25 10.37 -27.45 5.58
CA GLY A 25 9.22 -27.28 6.48
C GLY A 25 9.09 -25.80 6.92
N ASP A 26 8.71 -25.54 8.09
CA ASP A 26 8.36 -24.31 8.80
C ASP A 26 8.99 -22.97 8.33
N ILE A 27 8.73 -22.58 7.08
CA ILE A 27 9.13 -21.28 6.53
C ILE A 27 7.89 -20.47 6.22
N LEU A 28 7.83 -19.26 6.79
CA LEU A 28 6.86 -18.24 6.44
C LEU A 28 7.56 -17.02 5.86
N MET A 29 6.98 -16.46 4.81
CA MET A 29 7.44 -15.22 4.20
C MET A 29 6.46 -14.11 4.49
N VAL A 30 6.95 -12.95 4.92
CA VAL A 30 6.16 -11.72 5.01
C VAL A 30 6.20 -11.03 3.66
N ASN A 31 5.04 -10.59 3.18
CA ASN A 31 4.93 -9.79 1.97
C ASN A 31 3.79 -8.76 2.09
N SER A 32 3.64 -7.93 1.08
CA SER A 32 2.68 -6.82 1.06
C SER A 32 2.19 -6.56 -0.37
N THR A 33 1.31 -5.60 -0.54
CA THR A 33 0.69 -5.22 -1.83
C THR A 33 1.63 -5.20 -3.04
N PRO A 34 2.91 -4.77 -2.96
CA PRO A 34 3.80 -4.81 -4.13
C PRO A 34 3.99 -6.18 -4.79
N ILE A 35 3.71 -7.28 -4.12
CA ILE A 35 3.75 -8.61 -4.78
C ILE A 35 2.71 -8.70 -5.89
N VAL A 36 1.53 -8.11 -5.69
CA VAL A 36 0.45 -8.07 -6.69
C VAL A 36 0.86 -7.20 -7.88
N LEU A 37 1.38 -6.00 -7.61
CA LEU A 37 1.81 -5.06 -8.66
C LEU A 37 2.91 -5.62 -9.55
N ARG A 38 3.90 -6.26 -8.97
CA ARG A 38 5.03 -6.81 -9.71
C ARG A 38 4.68 -8.00 -10.58
N ALA A 39 3.75 -8.82 -10.13
CA ALA A 39 3.19 -9.90 -10.93
C ALA A 39 2.44 -9.35 -12.15
N LEU A 40 1.61 -8.32 -11.96
CA LEU A 40 0.85 -7.68 -13.05
C LEU A 40 1.76 -7.06 -14.11
N THR A 41 2.89 -6.48 -13.73
CA THR A 41 3.86 -5.90 -14.68
C THR A 41 4.75 -6.95 -15.36
N GLY A 42 4.68 -8.21 -14.95
CA GLY A 42 5.57 -9.26 -15.44
C GLY A 42 7.03 -9.11 -15.00
N ARG A 43 7.33 -8.23 -14.06
CA ARG A 43 8.69 -8.01 -13.53
C ARG A 43 9.22 -9.20 -12.74
N ILE A 44 8.32 -9.99 -12.18
CA ILE A 44 8.62 -11.27 -11.54
C ILE A 44 7.74 -12.35 -12.16
N PRO A 45 8.26 -13.58 -12.37
CA PRO A 45 7.48 -14.67 -12.98
C PRO A 45 6.53 -15.36 -12.01
N TYR A 46 6.43 -14.88 -10.78
CA TYR A 46 5.61 -15.46 -9.72
C TYR A 46 4.49 -14.51 -9.32
N SER A 47 3.38 -15.09 -8.87
CA SER A 47 2.29 -14.36 -8.21
C SER A 47 1.99 -14.99 -6.85
N TYR A 48 1.09 -14.37 -6.09
CA TYR A 48 0.62 -14.95 -4.83
C TYR A 48 -0.08 -16.31 -5.05
N ARG A 49 -0.51 -16.61 -6.28
CA ARG A 49 -1.12 -17.91 -6.64
C ARG A 49 -0.13 -19.07 -6.63
N ASP A 50 1.16 -18.77 -6.79
CA ASP A 50 2.23 -19.76 -6.72
C ASP A 50 2.63 -20.10 -5.28
N LEU A 51 1.98 -19.48 -4.30
CA LEU A 51 2.24 -19.63 -2.87
C LEU A 51 0.96 -20.07 -2.16
N THR A 52 1.09 -20.41 -0.89
CA THR A 52 -0.04 -20.56 0.01
C THR A 52 -0.20 -19.28 0.84
N PRO A 53 -1.20 -18.41 0.57
CA PRO A 53 -1.51 -17.30 1.47
C PRO A 53 -2.00 -17.88 2.80
N VAL A 54 -1.40 -17.46 3.90
CA VAL A 54 -1.75 -17.96 5.24
C VAL A 54 -2.72 -17.02 5.92
N ALA A 55 -2.31 -15.79 6.13
CA ALA A 55 -3.16 -14.76 6.72
C ALA A 55 -2.60 -13.36 6.45
N SER A 56 -3.49 -12.38 6.30
CA SER A 56 -3.12 -10.97 6.46
C SER A 56 -3.09 -10.61 7.94
N MET A 57 -2.29 -9.63 8.31
CA MET A 57 -2.10 -9.22 9.71
C MET A 57 -2.45 -7.76 9.95
N ILE A 58 -1.99 -6.89 9.06
CA ILE A 58 -2.14 -5.44 9.21
C ILE A 58 -2.54 -4.78 7.91
N ALA A 59 -3.14 -3.61 8.06
CA ALA A 59 -3.38 -2.64 7.00
C ALA A 59 -2.59 -1.36 7.29
N ASP A 60 -1.94 -0.85 6.26
CA ASP A 60 -1.52 0.53 6.15
C ASP A 60 -2.29 1.15 4.96
N TYR A 61 -2.62 2.43 5.05
CA TYR A 61 -3.39 3.11 4.02
C TYR A 61 -2.54 4.13 3.29
N GLY A 62 -2.99 4.56 2.12
CA GLY A 62 -2.44 5.71 1.45
C GLY A 62 -2.88 7.00 2.15
N ALA A 63 -2.01 8.00 2.13
CA ALA A 63 -2.29 9.32 2.68
C ALA A 63 -1.73 10.40 1.76
N PHE A 64 -2.41 11.54 1.73
CA PHE A 64 -2.01 12.71 0.97
C PHE A 64 -1.66 13.84 1.94
N VAL A 65 -0.45 14.36 1.81
CA VAL A 65 0.17 15.26 2.78
C VAL A 65 0.60 16.56 2.12
N VAL A 66 0.36 17.67 2.77
CA VAL A 66 0.84 19.00 2.38
C VAL A 66 1.61 19.65 3.54
N ARG A 67 2.45 20.64 3.23
CA ARG A 67 3.08 21.48 4.25
C ARG A 67 2.02 22.30 4.98
N ASN A 68 2.30 22.68 6.22
CA ASN A 68 1.41 23.52 7.01
C ASN A 68 1.15 24.90 6.38
N ASP A 69 2.13 25.44 5.66
CA ASP A 69 2.02 26.73 4.94
C ASP A 69 1.44 26.59 3.52
N SER A 70 1.01 25.38 3.12
CA SER A 70 0.38 25.16 1.84
C SER A 70 -0.93 25.93 1.69
N PRO A 71 -1.24 26.48 0.50
CA PRO A 71 -2.55 27.05 0.21
C PRO A 71 -3.67 25.99 0.18
N PHE A 72 -3.32 24.71 0.01
CA PHE A 72 -4.29 23.62 0.07
C PHE A 72 -4.68 23.32 1.50
N LYS A 73 -5.93 23.62 1.84
CA LYS A 73 -6.50 23.36 3.18
C LYS A 73 -7.25 22.03 3.24
N THR A 74 -7.78 21.62 2.11
CA THR A 74 -8.60 20.40 1.96
C THR A 74 -8.16 19.61 0.73
N TRP A 75 -8.58 18.34 0.68
CA TRP A 75 -8.40 17.54 -0.53
C TRP A 75 -9.12 18.14 -1.74
N GLN A 76 -10.29 18.73 -1.52
CA GLN A 76 -11.06 19.38 -2.58
C GLN A 76 -10.30 20.56 -3.21
N ASP A 77 -9.49 21.29 -2.44
CA ASP A 77 -8.61 22.33 -2.98
C ASP A 77 -7.59 21.78 -3.96
N VAL A 78 -7.01 20.61 -3.63
CA VAL A 78 -6.07 19.90 -4.51
C VAL A 78 -6.77 19.48 -5.80
N VAL A 79 -7.93 18.85 -5.69
CA VAL A 79 -8.73 18.41 -6.84
C VAL A 79 -9.07 19.59 -7.76
N LYS A 80 -9.53 20.69 -7.20
CA LYS A 80 -9.84 21.91 -7.97
C LYS A 80 -8.62 22.41 -8.74
N SER A 81 -7.49 22.51 -8.07
CA SER A 81 -6.23 22.97 -8.70
C SER A 81 -5.79 22.06 -9.85
N ILE A 82 -5.87 20.75 -9.68
CA ILE A 82 -5.53 19.78 -10.73
C ILE A 82 -6.52 19.88 -11.91
N LYS A 83 -7.81 20.08 -11.65
CA LYS A 83 -8.82 20.26 -12.72
C LYS A 83 -8.55 21.51 -13.54
N GLU A 84 -8.15 22.60 -12.90
CA GLU A 84 -7.84 23.86 -13.58
C GLU A 84 -6.54 23.75 -14.38
N ASP A 85 -5.48 23.22 -13.77
CA ASP A 85 -4.19 22.97 -14.39
C ASP A 85 -3.49 21.77 -13.77
N PRO A 86 -3.48 20.60 -14.42
CA PRO A 86 -2.85 19.40 -13.90
C PRO A 86 -1.36 19.55 -13.58
N SER A 87 -0.66 20.45 -14.27
CA SER A 87 0.76 20.70 -14.05
C SER A 87 1.04 21.52 -12.78
N SER A 88 0.04 22.19 -12.25
CA SER A 88 0.18 23.07 -11.08
C SER A 88 0.48 22.33 -9.79
N VAL A 89 0.09 21.06 -9.70
CA VAL A 89 0.29 20.22 -8.52
C VAL A 89 1.33 19.14 -8.81
N LYS A 90 2.52 19.29 -8.22
CA LYS A 90 3.58 18.29 -8.26
C LYS A 90 3.36 17.31 -7.12
N VAL A 91 3.10 16.06 -7.45
CA VAL A 91 2.85 14.98 -6.49
C VAL A 91 4.09 14.12 -6.35
N ALA A 92 4.68 14.10 -5.16
CA ALA A 92 5.82 13.23 -4.88
C ALA A 92 5.37 11.88 -4.33
N GLY A 93 6.15 10.87 -4.62
CA GLY A 93 6.09 9.57 -3.97
C GLY A 93 7.48 8.95 -3.88
N GLY A 94 7.68 8.08 -2.90
CA GLY A 94 8.96 7.39 -2.65
C GLY A 94 9.18 6.14 -3.49
N SER A 95 8.50 6.04 -4.63
CA SER A 95 8.59 4.89 -5.53
C SER A 95 8.49 5.31 -6.99
N ALA A 96 8.93 4.43 -7.88
CA ALA A 96 8.94 4.69 -9.32
C ALA A 96 7.53 4.92 -9.88
N ARG A 97 7.45 5.50 -11.07
CA ARG A 97 6.20 5.56 -11.84
C ARG A 97 5.65 4.15 -12.06
N GLY A 98 4.34 3.98 -11.89
CA GLY A 98 3.67 2.68 -11.97
C GLY A 98 3.81 1.83 -10.70
N SER A 99 4.45 2.33 -9.66
CA SER A 99 4.48 1.73 -8.33
C SER A 99 3.39 2.29 -7.43
N MET A 100 3.32 1.80 -6.20
CA MET A 100 2.18 2.00 -5.30
C MET A 100 1.81 3.47 -5.08
N ASP A 101 2.76 4.34 -4.74
CA ASP A 101 2.46 5.74 -4.43
C ASP A 101 1.87 6.49 -5.63
N HIS A 102 2.35 6.20 -6.83
CA HIS A 102 1.81 6.75 -8.07
C HIS A 102 0.39 6.24 -8.34
N LEU A 103 0.18 4.93 -8.22
CA LEU A 103 -1.12 4.31 -8.51
C LEU A 103 -2.19 4.76 -7.51
N VAL A 104 -1.85 4.92 -6.26
CA VAL A 104 -2.76 5.46 -5.23
C VAL A 104 -3.18 6.89 -5.57
N ALA A 105 -2.23 7.75 -5.91
CA ALA A 105 -2.53 9.12 -6.32
C ALA A 105 -3.37 9.17 -7.60
N ALA A 106 -3.06 8.35 -8.60
CA ALA A 106 -3.81 8.26 -9.85
C ALA A 106 -5.25 7.79 -9.62
N GLN A 107 -5.47 6.81 -8.75
CA GLN A 107 -6.82 6.36 -8.38
C GLN A 107 -7.61 7.44 -7.64
N ALA A 108 -6.95 8.17 -6.75
CA ALA A 108 -7.60 9.26 -6.00
C ALA A 108 -8.10 10.37 -6.93
N VAL A 109 -7.29 10.79 -7.90
CA VAL A 109 -7.73 11.81 -8.86
C VAL A 109 -8.75 11.27 -9.87
N LYS A 110 -8.67 10.00 -10.23
CA LYS A 110 -9.69 9.33 -11.06
C LYS A 110 -11.05 9.35 -10.35
N ALA A 111 -11.10 9.09 -9.06
CA ALA A 111 -12.32 9.16 -8.27
C ALA A 111 -12.93 10.56 -8.24
N ALA A 112 -12.15 11.59 -8.53
CA ALA A 112 -12.58 12.96 -8.68
C ALA A 112 -12.92 13.33 -10.15
N GLY A 113 -12.91 12.37 -11.06
CA GLY A 113 -13.20 12.60 -12.48
C GLY A 113 -12.03 13.12 -13.30
N ILE A 114 -10.80 12.99 -12.81
CA ILE A 114 -9.59 13.43 -13.50
C ILE A 114 -8.89 12.22 -14.13
N ASP A 115 -8.44 12.35 -15.38
CA ASP A 115 -7.60 11.33 -16.02
C ASP A 115 -6.26 11.23 -15.28
N GLY A 116 -5.98 10.05 -14.71
CA GLY A 116 -4.76 9.79 -13.94
C GLY A 116 -3.47 10.00 -14.73
N ARG A 117 -3.51 9.92 -16.07
CA ARG A 117 -2.36 10.19 -16.93
C ARG A 117 -1.94 11.67 -16.90
N ARG A 118 -2.83 12.56 -16.53
CA ARG A 118 -2.57 14.00 -16.43
C ARG A 118 -1.89 14.38 -15.11
N LEU A 119 -1.84 13.46 -14.15
CA LEU A 119 -1.21 13.69 -12.85
C LEU A 119 0.30 13.88 -13.03
N ARG A 120 0.82 14.97 -12.47
CA ARG A 120 2.26 15.25 -12.48
C ARG A 120 2.93 14.55 -11.29
N TYR A 121 3.29 13.30 -11.49
CA TYR A 121 3.96 12.50 -10.46
C TYR A 121 5.48 12.59 -10.58
N ILE A 122 6.13 12.92 -9.46
CA ILE A 122 7.59 13.04 -9.33
C ILE A 122 8.09 11.86 -8.47
N PRO A 123 8.76 10.89 -9.07
CA PRO A 123 9.30 9.76 -8.32
C PRO A 123 10.58 10.14 -7.57
N TYR A 124 10.67 9.70 -6.33
CA TYR A 124 11.89 9.74 -5.51
C TYR A 124 12.34 8.31 -5.20
N ASP A 125 13.62 8.12 -4.90
CA ASP A 125 14.20 6.79 -4.66
C ASP A 125 13.72 6.13 -3.37
N ALA A 126 13.19 6.92 -2.44
CA ALA A 126 12.68 6.44 -1.15
C ALA A 126 11.72 7.45 -0.53
N GLY A 127 10.90 6.99 0.42
CA GLY A 127 9.92 7.82 1.12
C GLY A 127 10.55 9.00 1.87
N GLY A 128 11.71 8.82 2.47
CA GLY A 128 12.43 9.91 3.15
C GLY A 128 12.87 11.04 2.22
N LYS A 129 13.26 10.71 0.99
CA LYS A 129 13.61 11.70 -0.04
C LYS A 129 12.36 12.42 -0.56
N ALA A 130 11.27 11.72 -0.76
CA ALA A 130 9.99 12.32 -1.16
C ALA A 130 9.48 13.29 -0.08
N LYS A 131 9.57 12.90 1.18
CA LYS A 131 9.24 13.74 2.33
C LYS A 131 10.11 15.02 2.35
N ALA A 132 11.41 14.89 2.13
CA ALA A 132 12.31 16.04 2.04
C ALA A 132 11.92 16.97 0.89
N GLY A 133 11.52 16.44 -0.26
CA GLY A 133 11.03 17.21 -1.40
C GLY A 133 9.78 18.02 -1.06
N LEU A 134 8.85 17.45 -0.27
CA LEU A 134 7.69 18.19 0.24
C LEU A 134 8.11 19.32 1.18
N LEU A 135 8.91 19.00 2.17
CA LEU A 135 9.29 19.96 3.22
C LEU A 135 10.17 21.10 2.69
N SER A 136 10.95 20.87 1.64
CA SER A 136 11.71 21.92 0.95
C SER A 136 10.88 22.81 0.03
N GLY A 137 9.64 22.41 -0.28
CA GLY A 137 8.78 23.12 -1.23
C GLY A 137 9.05 22.76 -2.70
N GLU A 138 9.88 21.78 -2.99
CA GLU A 138 10.12 21.30 -4.35
C GLU A 138 8.86 20.70 -4.98
N VAL A 139 8.02 20.06 -4.17
CA VAL A 139 6.72 19.51 -4.56
C VAL A 139 5.62 20.05 -3.66
N ASN A 140 4.37 19.97 -4.14
CA ASN A 140 3.20 20.52 -3.46
C ASN A 140 2.45 19.51 -2.59
N LEU A 141 2.50 18.24 -2.98
CA LEU A 141 1.73 17.16 -2.41
C LEU A 141 2.60 15.90 -2.30
N LEU A 142 2.46 15.18 -1.20
CA LEU A 142 3.10 13.89 -0.99
C LEU A 142 2.05 12.80 -0.96
N SER A 143 2.21 11.78 -1.81
CA SER A 143 1.49 10.52 -1.76
C SER A 143 2.36 9.49 -1.06
N THR A 144 1.95 9.04 0.11
CA THR A 144 2.75 8.13 0.93
C THR A 144 1.86 7.22 1.79
N GLY A 145 2.46 6.31 2.54
CA GLY A 145 1.75 5.51 3.53
C GLY A 145 1.35 6.34 4.76
N LEU A 146 0.26 5.94 5.39
CA LEU A 146 -0.28 6.63 6.58
C LEU A 146 0.75 6.73 7.71
N SER A 147 1.52 5.66 7.96
CA SER A 147 2.53 5.64 9.01
C SER A 147 3.60 6.74 8.82
N GLU A 148 4.10 6.92 7.60
CA GLU A 148 5.02 8.01 7.27
C GLU A 148 4.33 9.38 7.34
N ALA A 149 3.11 9.46 6.87
CA ALA A 149 2.32 10.70 6.92
C ALA A 149 2.09 11.18 8.36
N LEU A 150 1.77 10.26 9.27
CA LEU A 150 1.61 10.56 10.69
C LEU A 150 2.91 11.04 11.33
N GLU A 151 4.04 10.45 10.97
CA GLU A 151 5.35 10.89 11.46
C GLU A 151 5.62 12.36 11.11
N VAL A 152 5.38 12.74 9.86
CA VAL A 152 5.58 14.13 9.40
C VAL A 152 4.57 15.09 10.05
N ALA A 153 3.31 14.67 10.13
CA ALA A 153 2.24 15.50 10.73
C ALA A 153 2.45 15.71 12.23
N ASN A 154 2.85 14.65 12.95
CA ASN A 154 3.15 14.73 14.38
C ASN A 154 4.39 15.59 14.67
N GLY A 155 5.31 15.70 13.71
CA GLY A 155 6.43 16.63 13.76
C GLY A 155 6.05 18.12 13.60
N GLY A 156 4.79 18.43 13.33
CA GLY A 156 4.27 19.78 13.24
C GLY A 156 4.61 20.52 11.93
N GLN A 157 5.17 19.85 10.95
CA GLN A 157 5.63 20.47 9.70
C GLN A 157 4.64 20.32 8.54
N ALA A 158 3.72 19.38 8.65
CA ALA A 158 2.79 19.02 7.60
C ALA A 158 1.45 18.59 8.17
N ARG A 159 0.46 18.47 7.31
CA ARG A 159 -0.86 17.95 7.66
C ARG A 159 -1.37 16.99 6.60
N ILE A 160 -2.16 16.03 7.04
CA ILE A 160 -2.78 15.01 6.19
C ILE A 160 -4.13 15.54 5.72
N LEU A 161 -4.34 15.60 4.40
CA LEU A 161 -5.60 16.07 3.81
C LEU A 161 -6.64 14.95 3.69
N ALA A 162 -6.22 13.74 3.41
CA ALA A 162 -7.11 12.59 3.26
C ALA A 162 -6.33 11.28 3.35
N VAL A 163 -7.06 10.22 3.69
CA VAL A 163 -6.57 8.83 3.71
C VAL A 163 -7.47 7.94 2.87
N THR A 164 -6.94 6.78 2.47
CA THR A 164 -7.61 5.84 1.56
C THR A 164 -8.36 4.71 2.27
N SER A 165 -8.56 4.80 3.58
CA SER A 165 -9.33 3.81 4.33
C SER A 165 -10.81 3.87 3.99
N GLY A 166 -11.49 2.73 4.08
CA GLY A 166 -12.92 2.63 3.80
C GLY A 166 -13.81 3.32 4.83
N GLY A 167 -13.29 3.50 6.05
CA GLY A 167 -13.96 4.17 7.14
C GLY A 167 -12.99 4.99 7.99
N PRO A 168 -13.49 5.74 8.97
CA PRO A 168 -12.65 6.56 9.84
C PRO A 168 -11.56 5.75 10.54
N LEU A 169 -10.39 6.36 10.70
CA LEU A 169 -9.30 5.76 11.45
C LEU A 169 -9.64 5.82 12.95
N PRO A 170 -9.60 4.70 13.69
CA PRO A 170 -9.99 4.71 15.12
C PRO A 170 -9.20 5.70 15.98
N ASP A 171 -7.89 5.82 15.73
CA ASP A 171 -7.01 6.70 16.52
C ASP A 171 -6.91 8.13 15.96
N TYR A 172 -7.40 8.37 14.74
CA TYR A 172 -7.32 9.66 14.03
C TYR A 172 -8.64 9.94 13.30
N PRO A 173 -9.78 9.98 14.01
CA PRO A 173 -11.09 10.14 13.37
C PRO A 173 -11.28 11.50 12.69
N GLU A 174 -10.45 12.48 13.01
CA GLU A 174 -10.45 13.82 12.42
C GLU A 174 -9.88 13.85 11.00
N ILE A 175 -9.07 12.85 10.61
CA ILE A 175 -8.52 12.78 9.25
C ILE A 175 -9.60 12.26 8.32
N PRO A 176 -10.01 13.04 7.29
CA PRO A 176 -11.05 12.58 6.38
C PRO A 176 -10.56 11.42 5.51
N THR A 177 -11.48 10.50 5.22
CA THR A 177 -11.27 9.49 4.18
C THR A 177 -11.73 10.08 2.83
N LEU A 178 -11.17 9.58 1.72
CA LEU A 178 -11.65 9.98 0.40
C LEU A 178 -13.14 9.69 0.25
N LYS A 179 -13.61 8.55 0.75
CA LYS A 179 -15.04 8.19 0.75
C LYS A 179 -15.90 9.16 1.54
N SER A 180 -15.46 9.61 2.71
CA SER A 180 -16.20 10.60 3.51
C SER A 180 -16.34 11.94 2.81
N LEU A 181 -15.40 12.26 1.91
CA LEU A 181 -15.41 13.46 1.08
C LEU A 181 -16.20 13.30 -0.23
N GLY A 182 -16.79 12.14 -0.46
CA GLY A 182 -17.60 11.84 -1.65
C GLY A 182 -16.83 11.25 -2.83
N TYR A 183 -15.58 10.87 -2.63
CA TYR A 183 -14.75 10.21 -3.66
C TYR A 183 -14.72 8.70 -3.43
N ASP A 184 -15.24 7.93 -4.37
CA ASP A 184 -15.33 6.47 -4.28
C ASP A 184 -13.99 5.82 -4.59
N MET A 185 -13.11 5.78 -3.60
CA MET A 185 -11.80 5.18 -3.69
C MET A 185 -11.36 4.67 -2.33
N GLU A 186 -10.96 3.41 -2.30
CA GLU A 186 -10.29 2.75 -1.19
C GLU A 186 -8.98 2.13 -1.68
N PHE A 187 -7.97 2.14 -0.84
CA PHE A 187 -6.74 1.42 -1.08
C PHE A 187 -6.15 0.97 0.25
N VAL A 188 -5.69 -0.27 0.29
CA VAL A 188 -5.01 -0.84 1.46
C VAL A 188 -3.67 -1.43 1.05
N ASN A 189 -2.62 -1.06 1.78
CA ASN A 189 -1.35 -1.77 1.75
C ASN A 189 -1.35 -2.75 2.92
N TRP A 190 -1.70 -3.98 2.64
CA TRP A 190 -1.70 -5.04 3.62
C TRP A 190 -0.28 -5.61 3.81
N ARG A 191 -0.03 -6.20 4.98
CA ARG A 191 1.08 -7.13 5.21
C ARG A 191 0.52 -8.44 5.69
N GLY A 192 1.08 -9.53 5.18
CA GLY A 192 0.61 -10.87 5.46
C GLY A 192 1.69 -11.92 5.30
N PHE A 193 1.35 -13.11 5.70
CA PHE A 193 2.22 -14.27 5.67
C PHE A 193 1.84 -15.24 4.56
N PHE A 194 2.87 -15.75 3.90
CA PHE A 194 2.77 -16.75 2.85
C PHE A 194 3.67 -17.94 3.19
N ALA A 195 3.23 -19.11 2.81
CA ALA A 195 3.99 -20.36 2.88
C ALA A 195 4.24 -20.91 1.48
N ALA A 196 5.04 -21.97 1.39
CA ALA A 196 5.30 -22.70 0.16
C ALA A 196 4.01 -23.22 -0.48
N PRO A 197 4.00 -23.47 -1.80
CA PRO A 197 2.83 -24.05 -2.45
C PRO A 197 2.46 -25.39 -1.83
N ASN A 198 1.16 -25.70 -1.87
CA ASN A 198 0.60 -26.96 -1.37
C ASN A 198 0.88 -27.22 0.13
N LEU A 199 0.84 -26.17 0.94
CA LEU A 199 0.99 -26.32 2.38
C LEU A 199 -0.07 -27.29 2.94
N PRO A 200 0.31 -28.33 3.71
CA PRO A 200 -0.65 -29.24 4.32
C PRO A 200 -1.67 -28.51 5.20
N ALA A 201 -2.93 -28.96 5.17
CA ALA A 201 -4.02 -28.32 5.91
C ALA A 201 -3.75 -28.21 7.42
N GLU A 202 -3.09 -29.21 8.02
CA GLU A 202 -2.69 -29.21 9.42
C GLU A 202 -1.69 -28.08 9.74
N LYS A 203 -0.71 -27.86 8.87
CA LYS A 203 0.27 -26.78 9.00
C LYS A 203 -0.39 -25.42 8.85
N LEU A 204 -1.28 -25.28 7.88
CA LEU A 204 -2.06 -24.03 7.71
C LEU A 204 -2.86 -23.72 8.96
N ALA A 205 -3.55 -24.70 9.53
CA ALA A 205 -4.32 -24.53 10.77
C ALA A 205 -3.42 -24.11 11.95
N GLU A 206 -2.25 -24.73 12.07
CA GLU A 206 -1.26 -24.40 13.11
C GLU A 206 -0.78 -22.95 12.99
N TYR A 207 -0.37 -22.52 11.80
CA TYR A 207 0.11 -21.17 11.56
C TYR A 207 -1.00 -20.13 11.78
N THR A 208 -2.19 -20.39 11.28
CA THR A 208 -3.35 -19.52 11.45
C THR A 208 -3.69 -19.30 12.91
N LYS A 209 -3.68 -20.37 13.70
CA LYS A 209 -3.92 -20.30 15.14
C LYS A 209 -2.87 -19.46 15.86
N LYS A 210 -1.59 -19.67 15.54
CA LYS A 210 -0.49 -18.88 16.14
C LYS A 210 -0.59 -17.39 15.78
N LEU A 211 -0.89 -17.06 14.55
CA LEU A 211 -1.03 -15.67 14.10
C LEU A 211 -2.24 -14.99 14.72
N ARG A 212 -3.37 -15.69 14.83
CA ARG A 212 -4.55 -15.19 15.53
C ARG A 212 -4.25 -14.90 17.00
N LYS A 213 -3.53 -15.80 17.67
CA LYS A 213 -3.11 -15.61 19.06
C LYS A 213 -2.17 -14.41 19.20
N LEU A 214 -1.23 -14.23 18.27
CA LEU A 214 -0.31 -13.09 18.24
C LEU A 214 -1.07 -11.77 18.28
N GLN A 215 -2.10 -11.63 17.44
CA GLN A 215 -2.91 -10.39 17.37
C GLN A 215 -3.63 -10.05 18.68
N SER A 216 -3.89 -11.02 19.53
CA SER A 216 -4.56 -10.80 20.82
C SER A 216 -3.60 -10.49 21.96
N THR A 217 -2.29 -10.46 21.71
CA THR A 217 -1.29 -10.18 22.74
C THR A 217 -1.10 -8.69 22.99
N PRO A 218 -0.81 -8.27 24.25
CA PRO A 218 -0.46 -6.88 24.55
C PRO A 218 0.79 -6.41 23.82
N GLU A 219 1.76 -7.29 23.63
CA GLU A 219 3.01 -7.00 22.92
C GLU A 219 2.76 -6.62 21.46
N TRP A 220 1.84 -7.33 20.80
CA TRP A 220 1.43 -6.99 19.44
C TRP A 220 0.80 -5.60 19.37
N GLU A 221 -0.08 -5.28 20.30
CA GLU A 221 -0.75 -3.98 20.33
C GLU A 221 0.25 -2.82 20.47
N VAL A 222 1.29 -3.00 21.29
CA VAL A 222 2.36 -2.00 21.43
C VAL A 222 3.10 -1.80 20.11
N VAL A 223 3.47 -2.88 19.41
CA VAL A 223 4.17 -2.81 18.13
C VAL A 223 3.28 -2.20 17.05
N ARG A 224 2.03 -2.64 16.97
CA ARG A 224 1.05 -2.14 16.02
C ARG A 224 0.83 -0.62 16.19
N ALA A 225 0.57 -0.18 17.39
CA ALA A 225 0.31 1.23 17.70
C ALA A 225 1.53 2.11 17.41
N ARG A 226 2.73 1.64 17.77
CA ARG A 226 3.99 2.35 17.50
C ARG A 226 4.19 2.62 16.01
N ASN A 227 3.78 1.68 15.15
CA ASN A 227 3.94 1.79 13.70
C ASN A 227 2.73 2.43 13.01
N GLY A 228 1.68 2.79 13.72
CA GLY A 228 0.44 3.32 13.15
C GLY A 228 -0.30 2.31 12.28
N TRP A 229 -0.05 1.02 12.45
CA TRP A 229 -0.74 -0.03 11.69
C TRP A 229 -2.13 -0.29 12.26
N LEU A 230 -3.05 -0.68 11.39
CA LEU A 230 -4.36 -1.18 11.79
C LEU A 230 -4.38 -2.70 11.69
N ASN A 231 -5.13 -3.35 12.59
CA ASN A 231 -5.34 -4.78 12.50
C ASN A 231 -6.20 -5.10 11.28
N LEU A 232 -5.74 -6.05 10.49
CA LEU A 232 -6.49 -6.62 9.36
C LEU A 232 -6.21 -8.13 9.32
N PHE A 233 -6.77 -8.85 10.27
CA PHE A 233 -6.62 -10.30 10.30
C PHE A 233 -7.64 -10.96 9.39
N GLN A 234 -7.16 -11.56 8.31
CA GLN A 234 -7.96 -12.35 7.40
C GLN A 234 -7.29 -13.71 7.22
N GLU A 235 -8.03 -14.77 7.43
CA GLU A 235 -7.57 -16.13 7.17
C GLU A 235 -7.49 -16.38 5.67
N LYS A 236 -6.90 -17.51 5.27
CA LYS A 236 -6.56 -17.83 3.88
C LYS A 236 -7.64 -17.48 2.86
N GLU A 237 -8.86 -17.96 3.06
CA GLU A 237 -9.93 -17.79 2.05
C GLU A 237 -10.33 -16.33 1.86
N GLN A 238 -10.50 -15.60 2.96
CA GLN A 238 -10.82 -14.18 2.92
C GLN A 238 -9.64 -13.36 2.41
N PHE A 239 -8.42 -13.72 2.80
CA PHE A 239 -7.20 -13.09 2.30
C PHE A 239 -7.08 -13.23 0.78
N ILE A 240 -7.31 -14.44 0.25
CA ILE A 240 -7.29 -14.68 -1.21
C ILE A 240 -8.33 -13.83 -1.92
N LYS A 241 -9.56 -13.73 -1.40
CA LYS A 241 -10.60 -12.86 -2.00
C LYS A 241 -10.17 -11.39 -2.03
N SER A 242 -9.54 -10.92 -0.96
CA SER A 242 -8.99 -9.56 -0.91
C SER A 242 -7.86 -9.35 -1.92
N LEU A 243 -6.97 -10.33 -2.08
CA LEU A 243 -5.90 -10.30 -3.07
C LEU A 243 -6.44 -10.24 -4.50
N GLU A 244 -7.43 -11.06 -4.81
CA GLU A 244 -8.06 -11.10 -6.14
C GLU A 244 -8.79 -9.78 -6.45
N ALA A 245 -9.51 -9.22 -5.50
CA ALA A 245 -10.19 -7.93 -5.65
C ALA A 245 -9.19 -6.79 -5.88
N GLN A 246 -8.10 -6.76 -5.12
CA GLN A 246 -7.05 -5.77 -5.28
C GLN A 246 -6.32 -5.92 -6.63
N GLU A 247 -6.02 -7.14 -7.04
CA GLU A 247 -5.41 -7.42 -8.34
C GLU A 247 -6.28 -6.87 -9.48
N ALA A 248 -7.58 -7.11 -9.45
CA ALA A 248 -8.52 -6.61 -10.45
C ALA A 248 -8.55 -5.07 -10.48
N GLN A 249 -8.61 -4.43 -9.32
CA GLN A 249 -8.59 -2.97 -9.18
C GLN A 249 -7.31 -2.36 -9.74
N LEU A 250 -6.15 -2.90 -9.36
CA LEU A 250 -4.85 -2.41 -9.80
C LEU A 250 -4.61 -2.63 -11.29
N LYS A 251 -5.07 -3.77 -11.81
CA LYS A 251 -4.97 -4.08 -13.24
C LYS A 251 -5.66 -3.01 -14.10
N VAL A 252 -6.89 -2.63 -13.75
CA VAL A 252 -7.64 -1.59 -14.46
C VAL A 252 -6.86 -0.27 -14.48
N VAL A 253 -6.37 0.17 -13.34
CA VAL A 253 -5.62 1.43 -13.24
C VAL A 253 -4.32 1.38 -14.03
N MET A 254 -3.60 0.26 -13.97
CA MET A 254 -2.33 0.09 -14.68
C MET A 254 -2.53 0.04 -16.20
N GLU A 255 -3.62 -0.56 -16.67
CA GLU A 255 -4.00 -0.54 -18.09
C GLU A 255 -4.33 0.89 -18.55
N GLU A 256 -5.14 1.62 -17.80
CA GLU A 256 -5.51 3.00 -18.09
C GLU A 256 -4.30 3.94 -18.13
N LEU A 257 -3.31 3.71 -17.26
CA LEU A 257 -2.08 4.50 -17.24
C LEU A 257 -1.02 4.04 -18.25
N GLY A 258 -1.26 2.93 -18.94
CA GLY A 258 -0.35 2.40 -19.97
C GLY A 258 0.84 1.61 -19.41
N PHE A 259 0.80 1.17 -18.16
CA PHE A 259 1.86 0.35 -17.55
C PHE A 259 1.78 -1.13 -17.90
N ILE A 260 0.60 -1.62 -18.25
CA ILE A 260 0.38 -2.95 -18.78
C ILE A 260 -0.52 -2.87 -20.01
N ARG A 261 -0.36 -3.82 -20.95
CA ARG A 261 -1.19 -3.87 -22.14
C ARG A 261 -2.52 -4.55 -21.82
N THR A 262 -3.61 -3.98 -22.32
CA THR A 262 -4.90 -4.67 -22.37
C THR A 262 -4.77 -5.83 -23.35
N LEU A 263 -5.01 -7.05 -22.91
CA LEU A 263 -5.14 -8.19 -23.82
C LEU A 263 -6.41 -7.95 -24.65
N GLN A 264 -6.25 -7.76 -25.95
CA GLN A 264 -7.35 -7.71 -26.92
C GLN A 264 -7.94 -9.10 -27.12
#